data_c9d521eed9bf0d044db6f543bde17a0e
#
_entry.id   c9d521eed9bf0d044db6f543bde17a0e
#
_cell.length_a   1.000
_cell.length_b   1.000
_cell.length_c   1.000
_cell.angle_alpha   90.00
_cell.angle_beta   90.00
_cell.angle_gamma   90.00
#
_symmetry.space_group_name_H-M   'P 1'
#
loop_
_entity.id
_entity.type
_entity.pdbx_description
1 polymer ?
#
loop_
_entity_poly.entity_id
_entity_poly.type
_entity_poly.pdbx_seq_one_letter_code
_entity_poly.pdbx_strand_id
1 'polypeptide(L)'
;MKAVIIRFSSLGDIVLATAALEALWKNNVKIAFVTKSDYRDLFAADPRVSRLILFENIAKLRAQIKEFSPDWIVDLHANLRSFLSTIGLGIPTARVKKHTLRRRFLVWFGIGSKAPHSVVDDISDVIKKIGYNISTPFLPKLYPSERGRKSADKIVADIPRPLAIIHPGARYPLKNWGYENFVKLAKIFMQNGFSVLFVGKAPEGSGIHSSGELTLEELVALLALGDIFVGNDSGPAHIAAALSVPTVTVFGPTHPALGFVPMGKYASYVYSDIKCSPCSLHGEGRCKFEVRKCFESITPDLVFERAVDVYNRKKYDEESAKTS
;
A
#
# COMPACT_ATOMS: atom_id res chain seq x y z
N MET A 1 26.51 6.85 7.83
CA MET A 1 26.13 7.20 6.45
C MET A 1 24.78 7.90 6.44
N LYS A 2 24.54 8.74 5.42
CA LYS A 2 23.27 9.45 5.21
C LYS A 2 22.70 9.15 3.83
N ALA A 3 21.40 8.97 3.70
CA ALA A 3 20.73 8.78 2.43
C ALA A 3 19.49 9.66 2.29
N VAL A 4 19.22 10.11 1.08
CA VAL A 4 17.94 10.76 0.72
C VAL A 4 17.15 9.81 -0.14
N ILE A 5 15.92 9.47 0.30
CA ILE A 5 14.97 8.67 -0.50
C ILE A 5 13.95 9.62 -1.11
N ILE A 6 13.69 9.49 -2.43
CA ILE A 6 12.74 10.35 -3.14
C ILE A 6 11.56 9.52 -3.65
N ARG A 7 10.35 9.78 -3.11
CA ARG A 7 9.08 9.26 -3.63
C ARG A 7 7.96 10.28 -3.43
N PHE A 8 7.59 11.02 -4.49
CA PHE A 8 6.61 12.11 -4.40
C PHE A 8 5.15 11.64 -4.26
N SER A 9 4.78 10.55 -4.91
CA SER A 9 3.42 9.98 -5.02
C SER A 9 3.50 8.60 -5.70
N SER A 10 2.47 7.78 -5.80
CA SER A 10 1.15 7.86 -5.17
C SER A 10 1.16 7.25 -3.77
N LEU A 11 0.01 7.25 -3.07
CA LEU A 11 -0.10 6.71 -1.70
C LEU A 11 0.46 5.30 -1.59
N GLY A 12 -0.05 4.35 -2.39
CA GLY A 12 0.45 2.96 -2.36
C GLY A 12 1.94 2.82 -2.68
N ASP A 13 2.43 3.60 -3.64
CA ASP A 13 3.87 3.62 -3.98
C ASP A 13 4.75 4.18 -2.86
N ILE A 14 4.26 5.18 -2.12
CA ILE A 14 4.96 5.73 -0.96
C ILE A 14 5.03 4.68 0.14
N VAL A 15 3.91 3.97 0.39
CA VAL A 15 3.90 2.87 1.35
C VAL A 15 4.89 1.78 0.95
N LEU A 16 4.89 1.34 -0.32
CA LEU A 16 5.88 0.37 -0.81
C LEU A 16 7.33 0.87 -0.66
N ALA A 17 7.57 2.18 -0.86
CA ALA A 17 8.89 2.77 -0.68
C ALA A 17 9.41 2.72 0.77
N THR A 18 8.55 2.50 1.77
CA THR A 18 8.98 2.33 3.16
C THR A 18 9.80 1.05 3.39
N ALA A 19 9.78 0.10 2.44
CA ALA A 19 10.71 -1.03 2.44
C ALA A 19 12.18 -0.58 2.35
N ALA A 20 12.47 0.50 1.59
CA ALA A 20 13.80 1.10 1.55
C ALA A 20 14.18 1.74 2.89
N LEU A 21 13.22 2.35 3.61
CA LEU A 21 13.46 2.87 4.95
C LEU A 21 13.91 1.75 5.89
N GLU A 22 13.19 0.62 5.88
CA GLU A 22 13.53 -0.53 6.74
C GLU A 22 14.93 -1.08 6.42
N ALA A 23 15.23 -1.23 5.12
CA ALA A 23 16.52 -1.73 4.68
C ALA A 23 17.69 -0.83 5.12
N LEU A 24 17.58 0.48 4.92
CA LEU A 24 18.64 1.42 5.25
C LEU A 24 18.77 1.65 6.76
N TRP A 25 17.64 1.74 7.47
CA TRP A 25 17.62 1.95 8.92
C TRP A 25 18.28 0.81 9.69
N LYS A 26 18.03 -0.45 9.30
CA LYS A 26 18.69 -1.63 9.87
C LYS A 26 20.21 -1.65 9.64
N ASN A 27 20.68 -0.89 8.67
CA ASN A 27 22.11 -0.68 8.39
C ASN A 27 22.65 0.63 9.00
N ASN A 28 21.97 1.21 9.99
CA ASN A 28 22.37 2.42 10.71
C ASN A 28 22.56 3.65 9.81
N VAL A 29 21.78 3.76 8.72
CA VAL A 29 21.79 4.91 7.83
C VAL A 29 20.83 5.98 8.34
N LYS A 30 21.29 7.23 8.44
CA LYS A 30 20.44 8.39 8.72
C LYS A 30 19.69 8.79 7.46
N ILE A 31 18.36 8.80 7.50
CA ILE A 31 17.52 8.89 6.31
C ILE A 31 16.73 10.19 6.29
N ALA A 32 16.82 10.94 5.16
CA ALA A 32 15.83 11.95 4.80
C ALA A 32 14.88 11.38 3.76
N PHE A 33 13.57 11.55 3.97
CA PHE A 33 12.54 11.10 3.02
C PHE A 33 11.87 12.29 2.35
N VAL A 34 11.75 12.24 1.02
CA VAL A 34 11.18 13.33 0.20
C VAL A 34 9.83 12.88 -0.35
N THR A 35 8.76 13.61 -0.01
CA THR A 35 7.41 13.37 -0.50
C THR A 35 6.62 14.67 -0.68
N LYS A 36 5.38 14.60 -1.19
CA LYS A 36 4.47 15.75 -1.20
C LYS A 36 3.82 15.96 0.17
N SER A 37 3.34 17.17 0.42
CA SER A 37 2.64 17.56 1.65
C SER A 37 1.46 16.65 2.00
N ASP A 38 0.70 16.21 0.99
CA ASP A 38 -0.48 15.34 1.14
C ASP A 38 -0.19 14.02 1.84
N TYR A 39 1.09 13.60 1.86
CA TYR A 39 1.51 12.30 2.44
C TYR A 39 2.38 12.45 3.68
N ARG A 40 2.52 13.67 4.22
CA ARG A 40 3.37 13.94 5.39
C ARG A 40 3.00 13.09 6.60
N ASP A 41 1.72 12.86 6.79
CA ASP A 41 1.17 12.19 7.96
C ASP A 41 1.50 10.69 8.03
N LEU A 42 1.90 10.08 6.91
CA LEU A 42 2.43 8.71 6.90
C LEU A 42 3.71 8.56 7.72
N PHE A 43 4.45 9.65 7.91
CA PHE A 43 5.77 9.67 8.54
C PHE A 43 5.77 10.37 9.90
N ALA A 44 4.59 10.78 10.41
CA ALA A 44 4.47 11.57 11.63
C ALA A 44 5.08 10.88 12.89
N ALA A 45 5.08 9.54 12.91
CA ALA A 45 5.65 8.73 13.99
C ALA A 45 6.69 7.71 13.50
N ASP A 46 7.23 7.88 12.29
CA ASP A 46 8.19 6.93 11.73
C ASP A 46 9.61 7.19 12.30
N PRO A 47 10.12 6.32 13.19
CA PRO A 47 11.42 6.54 13.84
C PRO A 47 12.60 6.42 12.88
N ARG A 48 12.42 5.88 11.69
CA ARG A 48 13.45 5.67 10.67
C ARG A 48 13.76 6.95 9.88
N VAL A 49 12.80 7.90 9.87
CA VAL A 49 12.93 9.16 9.13
C VAL A 49 13.52 10.25 10.03
N SER A 50 14.80 10.54 9.85
CA SER A 50 15.46 11.60 10.61
C SER A 50 15.10 13.01 10.13
N ARG A 51 14.70 13.15 8.85
CA ARG A 51 14.23 14.41 8.26
C ARG A 51 13.20 14.13 7.18
N LEU A 52 12.01 14.68 7.33
CA LEU A 52 10.99 14.69 6.28
C LEU A 52 11.13 15.97 5.44
N ILE A 53 11.32 15.81 4.13
CA ILE A 53 11.43 16.92 3.18
C ILE A 53 10.14 16.95 2.35
N LEU A 54 9.40 18.03 2.44
CA LEU A 54 8.18 18.22 1.64
C LEU A 54 8.55 18.90 0.31
N PHE A 55 8.20 18.24 -0.79
CA PHE A 55 8.48 18.74 -2.12
C PHE A 55 7.60 19.94 -2.47
N GLU A 56 8.20 21.08 -2.69
CA GLU A 56 7.54 22.29 -3.19
C GLU A 56 7.95 22.58 -4.64
N ASN A 57 9.26 22.72 -4.87
CA ASN A 57 9.85 22.91 -6.20
C ASN A 57 11.27 22.33 -6.26
N ILE A 58 11.82 22.27 -7.46
CA ILE A 58 13.14 21.65 -7.71
C ILE A 58 14.25 22.42 -6.99
N ALA A 59 14.27 23.76 -7.07
CA ALA A 59 15.34 24.57 -6.47
C ALA A 59 15.43 24.40 -4.96
N LYS A 60 14.27 24.45 -4.27
CA LYS A 60 14.19 24.27 -2.82
C LYS A 60 14.59 22.85 -2.40
N LEU A 61 14.13 21.83 -3.15
CA LEU A 61 14.54 20.45 -2.89
C LEU A 61 16.06 20.27 -3.03
N ARG A 62 16.66 20.82 -4.08
CA ARG A 62 18.12 20.75 -4.28
C ARG A 62 18.89 21.39 -3.13
N ALA A 63 18.44 22.55 -2.63
CA ALA A 63 19.04 23.21 -1.47
C ALA A 63 18.96 22.33 -0.22
N GLN A 64 17.78 21.74 0.07
CA GLN A 64 17.55 20.87 1.23
C GLN A 64 18.36 19.56 1.14
N ILE A 65 18.54 18.99 -0.07
CA ILE A 65 19.42 17.82 -0.27
C ILE A 65 20.87 18.18 0.05
N LYS A 66 21.37 19.31 -0.46
CA LYS A 66 22.75 19.79 -0.18
C LYS A 66 22.97 20.04 1.31
N GLU A 67 22.00 20.68 1.97
CA GLU A 67 22.04 20.94 3.42
C GLU A 67 22.10 19.65 4.24
N PHE A 68 21.34 18.62 3.85
CA PHE A 68 21.36 17.30 4.50
C PHE A 68 22.70 16.58 4.27
N SER A 69 23.42 16.90 3.19
CA SER A 69 24.72 16.32 2.81
C SER A 69 24.70 14.78 2.80
N PRO A 70 23.87 14.14 1.96
CA PRO A 70 23.79 12.69 1.93
C PRO A 70 24.97 12.07 1.16
N ASP A 71 25.36 10.86 1.54
CA ASP A 71 26.32 10.04 0.81
C ASP A 71 25.68 9.44 -0.47
N TRP A 72 24.35 9.21 -0.41
CA TRP A 72 23.59 8.62 -1.52
C TRP A 72 22.20 9.25 -1.67
N ILE A 73 21.75 9.31 -2.94
CA ILE A 73 20.35 9.58 -3.28
C ILE A 73 19.74 8.30 -3.84
N VAL A 74 18.61 7.87 -3.26
CA VAL A 74 17.80 6.72 -3.69
C VAL A 74 16.54 7.26 -4.36
N ASP A 75 16.54 7.36 -5.69
CA ASP A 75 15.40 7.88 -6.46
C ASP A 75 14.42 6.74 -6.81
N LEU A 76 13.41 6.55 -5.96
CA LEU A 76 12.31 5.59 -6.16
C LEU A 76 11.16 6.19 -6.97
N HIS A 77 11.22 7.47 -7.33
CA HIS A 77 10.20 8.10 -8.17
C HIS A 77 10.57 8.02 -9.66
N ALA A 78 11.83 8.16 -10.00
CA ALA A 78 12.46 7.95 -11.31
C ALA A 78 11.66 8.58 -12.48
N ASN A 79 11.31 9.88 -12.37
CA ASN A 79 10.69 10.67 -13.43
C ASN A 79 11.53 11.91 -13.74
N LEU A 80 11.13 12.71 -14.75
CA LEU A 80 11.86 13.92 -15.14
C LEU A 80 12.05 14.88 -13.96
N ARG A 81 11.04 15.04 -13.10
CA ARG A 81 11.10 15.94 -11.94
C ARG A 81 12.12 15.49 -10.91
N SER A 82 12.14 14.20 -10.54
CA SER A 82 13.16 13.67 -9.61
C SER A 82 14.55 13.68 -10.26
N PHE A 83 14.66 13.42 -11.56
CA PHE A 83 15.90 13.51 -12.28
C PHE A 83 16.49 14.93 -12.24
N LEU A 84 15.70 15.96 -12.57
CA LEU A 84 16.12 17.37 -12.52
C LEU A 84 16.44 17.84 -11.10
N SER A 85 15.82 17.22 -10.08
CA SER A 85 16.12 17.52 -8.67
C SER A 85 17.48 16.98 -8.21
N THR A 86 18.05 16.00 -8.89
CA THR A 86 19.26 15.30 -8.45
C THR A 86 20.48 15.47 -9.37
N ILE A 87 20.26 15.74 -10.67
CA ILE A 87 21.35 15.91 -11.63
C ILE A 87 22.26 17.07 -11.26
N GLY A 88 23.58 16.89 -11.41
CA GLY A 88 24.59 17.94 -11.15
C GLY A 88 24.74 18.33 -9.67
N LEU A 89 24.26 17.52 -8.71
CA LEU A 89 24.52 17.74 -7.29
C LEU A 89 25.89 17.20 -6.84
N GLY A 90 26.55 16.37 -7.65
CA GLY A 90 27.80 15.68 -7.27
C GLY A 90 27.59 14.52 -6.28
N ILE A 91 26.34 14.11 -6.05
CA ILE A 91 25.98 13.04 -5.11
C ILE A 91 25.60 11.78 -5.89
N PRO A 92 26.20 10.61 -5.60
CA PRO A 92 25.83 9.35 -6.21
C PRO A 92 24.33 9.07 -6.10
N THR A 93 23.68 8.75 -7.23
CA THR A 93 22.22 8.55 -7.28
C THR A 93 21.88 7.19 -7.89
N ALA A 94 21.23 6.35 -7.10
CA ALA A 94 20.66 5.09 -7.56
C ALA A 94 19.18 5.27 -7.88
N ARG A 95 18.72 4.78 -9.04
CA ARG A 95 17.33 4.93 -9.50
C ARG A 95 16.67 3.58 -9.72
N VAL A 96 15.38 3.50 -9.33
CA VAL A 96 14.56 2.32 -9.56
C VAL A 96 14.27 2.15 -11.07
N LYS A 97 14.26 0.90 -11.55
CA LYS A 97 13.81 0.56 -12.90
C LYS A 97 12.28 0.43 -12.92
N LYS A 98 11.62 1.21 -13.77
CA LYS A 98 10.14 1.26 -13.77
C LYS A 98 9.43 0.16 -14.55
N HIS A 99 10.11 -0.63 -15.34
CA HIS A 99 9.50 -1.65 -16.23
C HIS A 99 8.28 -1.17 -17.06
N THR A 100 8.25 0.13 -17.39
CA THR A 100 7.09 0.81 -18.00
C THR A 100 6.70 0.19 -19.33
N LEU A 101 7.69 -0.16 -20.17
CA LEU A 101 7.44 -0.79 -21.47
C LEU A 101 6.82 -2.16 -21.29
N ARG A 102 7.38 -3.04 -20.43
CA ARG A 102 6.82 -4.36 -20.11
C ARG A 102 5.36 -4.27 -19.67
N ARG A 103 5.06 -3.34 -18.74
CA ARG A 103 3.69 -3.12 -18.22
C ARG A 103 2.74 -2.64 -19.32
N ARG A 104 3.19 -1.72 -20.19
CA ARG A 104 2.39 -1.24 -21.33
C ARG A 104 2.12 -2.33 -22.34
N PHE A 105 3.13 -3.13 -22.71
CA PHE A 105 2.95 -4.26 -23.61
C PHE A 105 1.97 -5.29 -23.05
N LEU A 106 2.05 -5.58 -21.75
CA LEU A 106 1.11 -6.49 -21.09
C LEU A 106 -0.34 -5.96 -21.13
N VAL A 107 -0.53 -4.65 -20.87
CA VAL A 107 -1.87 -4.02 -20.85
C VAL A 107 -2.44 -3.86 -22.25
N TRP A 108 -1.64 -3.44 -23.24
CA TRP A 108 -2.16 -3.10 -24.57
C TRP A 108 -2.29 -4.31 -25.49
N PHE A 109 -1.39 -5.24 -25.37
CA PHE A 109 -1.28 -6.37 -26.31
C PHE A 109 -1.46 -7.74 -25.65
N GLY A 110 -1.51 -7.79 -24.30
CA GLY A 110 -1.50 -9.07 -23.57
C GLY A 110 -0.16 -9.81 -23.69
N ILE A 111 0.91 -9.12 -24.17
CA ILE A 111 2.22 -9.71 -24.39
C ILE A 111 3.09 -9.53 -23.16
N GLY A 112 3.62 -10.63 -22.64
CA GLY A 112 4.54 -10.65 -21.50
C GLY A 112 4.10 -11.62 -20.42
N SER A 113 4.97 -11.83 -19.45
CA SER A 113 4.70 -12.71 -18.32
C SER A 113 3.67 -12.10 -17.38
N LYS A 114 2.62 -12.83 -17.04
CA LYS A 114 1.69 -12.55 -15.93
C LYS A 114 2.19 -13.06 -14.59
N ALA A 115 3.44 -13.56 -14.52
CA ALA A 115 4.03 -13.95 -13.25
C ALA A 115 4.03 -12.76 -12.26
N PRO A 116 3.76 -13.00 -10.99
CA PRO A 116 3.83 -11.98 -9.96
C PRO A 116 5.20 -11.29 -9.97
N HIS A 117 5.19 -9.98 -9.90
CA HIS A 117 6.37 -9.14 -9.76
C HIS A 117 6.10 -8.14 -8.65
N SER A 118 7.11 -7.77 -7.90
CA SER A 118 6.96 -6.78 -6.83
C SER A 118 7.85 -5.57 -7.06
N VAL A 119 7.29 -4.38 -6.91
CA VAL A 119 8.06 -3.12 -6.85
C VAL A 119 9.04 -3.15 -5.66
N VAL A 120 8.78 -3.92 -4.63
CA VAL A 120 9.69 -4.09 -3.48
C VAL A 120 10.98 -4.82 -3.89
N ASP A 121 10.92 -5.74 -4.85
CA ASP A 121 12.12 -6.38 -5.42
C ASP A 121 12.96 -5.34 -6.18
N ASP A 122 12.32 -4.50 -6.99
CA ASP A 122 13.01 -3.40 -7.69
C ASP A 122 13.68 -2.42 -6.70
N ILE A 123 13.02 -2.13 -5.57
CA ILE A 123 13.57 -1.31 -4.48
C ILE A 123 14.79 -2.01 -3.86
N SER A 124 14.69 -3.30 -3.56
CA SER A 124 15.79 -4.09 -3.00
C SER A 124 17.01 -4.08 -3.92
N ASP A 125 16.80 -4.18 -5.23
CA ASP A 125 17.89 -4.09 -6.22
C ASP A 125 18.58 -2.72 -6.23
N VAL A 126 17.83 -1.64 -5.99
CA VAL A 126 18.43 -0.30 -5.85
C VAL A 126 19.27 -0.21 -4.58
N ILE A 127 18.79 -0.77 -3.47
CA ILE A 127 19.53 -0.77 -2.21
C ILE A 127 20.79 -1.63 -2.29
N LYS A 128 20.75 -2.77 -3.00
CA LYS A 128 21.96 -3.58 -3.29
C LYS A 128 23.01 -2.79 -4.08
N LYS A 129 22.59 -1.98 -5.07
CA LYS A 129 23.51 -1.15 -5.89
C LYS A 129 24.28 -0.10 -5.10
N ILE A 130 23.74 0.35 -3.98
CA ILE A 130 24.43 1.30 -3.10
C ILE A 130 25.28 0.62 -2.01
N GLY A 131 25.52 -0.71 -2.15
CA GLY A 131 26.46 -1.46 -1.35
C GLY A 131 25.88 -2.22 -0.16
N TYR A 132 24.55 -2.25 0.01
CA TYR A 132 23.93 -3.02 1.09
C TYR A 132 23.55 -4.42 0.63
N ASN A 133 24.05 -5.43 1.36
CA ASN A 133 23.66 -6.83 1.09
C ASN A 133 22.27 -7.11 1.68
N ILE A 134 21.31 -7.42 0.81
CA ILE A 134 19.95 -7.78 1.18
C ILE A 134 19.68 -9.18 0.62
N SER A 135 19.61 -10.17 1.50
CA SER A 135 19.31 -11.56 1.14
C SER A 135 17.83 -11.74 0.78
N THR A 136 16.94 -11.06 1.52
CA THR A 136 15.48 -11.06 1.29
C THR A 136 14.95 -9.65 1.26
N PRO A 137 13.97 -9.32 0.39
CA PRO A 137 13.34 -8.00 0.37
C PRO A 137 12.75 -7.63 1.73
N PHE A 138 13.01 -6.41 2.20
CA PHE A 138 12.35 -5.88 3.38
C PHE A 138 10.90 -5.52 3.07
N LEU A 139 9.99 -5.89 3.95
CA LEU A 139 8.58 -5.54 3.80
C LEU A 139 8.36 -4.05 4.15
N PRO A 140 7.39 -3.39 3.48
CA PRO A 140 6.91 -2.08 3.88
C PRO A 140 6.42 -2.09 5.32
N LYS A 141 6.64 -0.97 6.04
CA LYS A 141 6.19 -0.82 7.42
C LYS A 141 5.76 0.63 7.68
N LEU A 142 4.69 0.79 8.43
CA LEU A 142 4.17 2.09 8.89
C LEU A 142 4.03 2.11 10.40
N TYR A 143 4.00 3.32 10.96
CA TYR A 143 3.89 3.56 12.39
C TYR A 143 2.76 4.56 12.64
N PRO A 144 1.64 4.13 13.24
CA PRO A 144 0.55 5.04 13.61
C PRO A 144 1.01 6.05 14.65
N SER A 145 0.67 7.32 14.46
CA SER A 145 0.97 8.37 15.42
C SER A 145 0.08 8.27 16.68
N GLU A 146 0.52 8.86 17.77
CA GLU A 146 -0.26 8.89 19.01
C GLU A 146 -1.58 9.66 18.83
N ARG A 147 -1.56 10.77 18.10
CA ARG A 147 -2.77 11.55 17.78
C ARG A 147 -3.76 10.75 16.97
N GLY A 148 -3.28 10.06 15.91
CA GLY A 148 -4.11 9.18 15.10
C GLY A 148 -4.71 8.04 15.92
N ARG A 149 -3.92 7.41 16.82
CA ARG A 149 -4.42 6.34 17.71
C ARG A 149 -5.55 6.83 18.60
N LYS A 150 -5.39 7.98 19.26
CA LYS A 150 -6.44 8.58 20.11
C LYS A 150 -7.76 8.83 19.35
N SER A 151 -7.67 9.23 18.07
CA SER A 151 -8.86 9.38 17.22
C SER A 151 -9.45 8.02 16.82
N ALA A 152 -8.63 7.08 16.42
CA ALA A 152 -9.07 5.75 15.99
C ALA A 152 -9.70 4.96 17.15
N ASP A 153 -9.12 5.03 18.35
CA ASP A 153 -9.65 4.39 19.56
C ASP A 153 -11.09 4.84 19.87
N LYS A 154 -11.41 6.13 19.66
CA LYS A 154 -12.77 6.65 19.83
C LYS A 154 -13.76 6.08 18.82
N ILE A 155 -13.30 5.84 17.58
CA ILE A 155 -14.15 5.28 16.52
C ILE A 155 -14.52 3.84 16.82
N VAL A 156 -13.60 3.06 17.43
CA VAL A 156 -13.82 1.64 17.70
C VAL A 156 -14.18 1.30 19.15
N ALA A 157 -14.32 2.31 20.02
CA ALA A 157 -14.48 2.11 21.47
C ALA A 157 -15.59 1.10 21.84
N ASP A 158 -16.74 1.16 21.14
CA ASP A 158 -17.91 0.32 21.41
C ASP A 158 -18.09 -0.79 20.36
N ILE A 159 -17.07 -1.06 19.54
CA ILE A 159 -17.14 -2.08 18.49
C ILE A 159 -16.53 -3.40 19.00
N PRO A 160 -17.33 -4.48 19.13
CA PRO A 160 -16.82 -5.79 19.55
C PRO A 160 -15.75 -6.36 18.61
N ARG A 161 -14.92 -7.24 19.14
CA ARG A 161 -13.90 -7.97 18.39
C ARG A 161 -14.37 -9.40 18.06
N PRO A 162 -13.88 -10.01 16.96
CA PRO A 162 -12.91 -9.47 15.99
C PRO A 162 -13.52 -8.44 15.04
N LEU A 163 -12.71 -7.47 14.57
CA LEU A 163 -13.13 -6.35 13.73
C LEU A 163 -12.61 -6.49 12.30
N ALA A 164 -13.51 -6.62 11.34
CA ALA A 164 -13.23 -6.53 9.92
C ALA A 164 -13.37 -5.08 9.43
N ILE A 165 -12.30 -4.49 8.92
CA ILE A 165 -12.32 -3.16 8.30
C ILE A 165 -12.41 -3.33 6.80
N ILE A 166 -13.42 -2.72 6.18
CA ILE A 166 -13.67 -2.80 4.74
C ILE A 166 -13.56 -1.41 4.10
N HIS A 167 -12.78 -1.28 3.03
CA HIS A 167 -12.71 -0.07 2.22
C HIS A 167 -13.33 -0.30 0.84
N PRO A 168 -14.61 0.07 0.63
CA PRO A 168 -15.30 -0.15 -0.64
C PRO A 168 -14.90 0.84 -1.74
N GLY A 169 -14.18 1.91 -1.37
CA GLY A 169 -13.77 2.96 -2.29
C GLY A 169 -12.59 2.60 -3.18
N ALA A 170 -12.48 3.27 -4.32
CA ALA A 170 -11.30 3.31 -5.16
C ALA A 170 -11.23 4.64 -5.89
N ARG A 171 -10.02 5.19 -6.06
CA ARG A 171 -9.83 6.46 -6.79
C ARG A 171 -10.31 6.37 -8.25
N TYR A 172 -10.11 5.22 -8.89
CA TYR A 172 -10.50 4.98 -10.27
C TYR A 172 -11.71 4.04 -10.31
N PRO A 173 -12.82 4.47 -10.98
CA PRO A 173 -14.09 3.72 -10.97
C PRO A 173 -13.97 2.28 -11.47
N LEU A 174 -13.07 2.02 -12.43
CA LEU A 174 -12.85 0.66 -12.94
C LEU A 174 -12.34 -0.31 -11.88
N LYS A 175 -11.60 0.17 -10.86
CA LYS A 175 -11.08 -0.68 -9.78
C LYS A 175 -12.13 -1.05 -8.74
N ASN A 176 -13.30 -0.42 -8.77
CA ASN A 176 -14.33 -0.66 -7.77
C ASN A 176 -15.02 -1.99 -8.04
N TRP A 177 -14.87 -2.96 -7.16
CA TRP A 177 -15.54 -4.28 -7.22
C TRP A 177 -17.07 -4.16 -7.16
N GLY A 178 -17.56 -3.07 -6.59
CA GLY A 178 -18.98 -2.77 -6.42
C GLY A 178 -19.36 -2.69 -4.95
N TYR A 179 -20.01 -1.58 -4.60
CA TYR A 179 -20.40 -1.32 -3.21
C TYR A 179 -21.28 -2.43 -2.63
N GLU A 180 -22.23 -2.94 -3.43
CA GLU A 180 -23.12 -4.03 -3.05
C GLU A 180 -22.40 -5.34 -2.71
N ASN A 181 -21.32 -5.65 -3.43
CA ASN A 181 -20.50 -6.82 -3.13
C ASN A 181 -19.81 -6.67 -1.76
N PHE A 182 -19.34 -5.47 -1.41
CA PHE A 182 -18.79 -5.20 -0.08
C PHE A 182 -19.86 -5.26 1.03
N VAL A 183 -21.10 -4.83 0.75
CA VAL A 183 -22.22 -4.99 1.70
C VAL A 183 -22.56 -6.46 1.91
N LYS A 184 -22.60 -7.27 0.83
CA LYS A 184 -22.79 -8.73 0.95
C LYS A 184 -21.66 -9.37 1.75
N LEU A 185 -20.41 -9.02 1.45
CA LEU A 185 -19.25 -9.49 2.19
C LEU A 185 -19.32 -9.12 3.68
N ALA A 186 -19.72 -7.90 3.99
CA ALA A 186 -19.92 -7.44 5.37
C ALA A 186 -20.93 -8.31 6.13
N LYS A 187 -22.05 -8.65 5.49
CA LYS A 187 -23.06 -9.55 6.08
C LYS A 187 -22.49 -10.94 6.36
N ILE A 188 -21.66 -11.49 5.45
CA ILE A 188 -20.98 -12.77 5.65
C ILE A 188 -20.04 -12.68 6.87
N PHE A 189 -19.25 -11.61 7.01
CA PHE A 189 -18.40 -11.40 8.18
C PHE A 189 -19.21 -11.36 9.47
N MET A 190 -20.32 -10.60 9.49
CA MET A 190 -21.20 -10.50 10.66
C MET A 190 -21.83 -11.85 11.05
N GLN A 191 -22.27 -12.64 10.08
CA GLN A 191 -22.79 -14.00 10.30
C GLN A 191 -21.74 -14.95 10.88
N ASN A 192 -20.45 -14.65 10.67
CA ASN A 192 -19.33 -15.42 11.21
C ASN A 192 -18.68 -14.76 12.45
N GLY A 193 -19.41 -13.90 13.16
CA GLY A 193 -19.01 -13.37 14.46
C GLY A 193 -18.04 -12.18 14.42
N PHE A 194 -17.84 -11.55 13.26
CA PHE A 194 -17.06 -10.32 13.16
C PHE A 194 -17.96 -9.09 13.28
N SER A 195 -17.48 -8.07 13.98
CA SER A 195 -17.97 -6.71 13.75
C SER A 195 -17.39 -6.17 12.45
N VAL A 196 -18.14 -5.31 11.77
CA VAL A 196 -17.68 -4.73 10.48
C VAL A 196 -17.72 -3.22 10.54
N LEU A 197 -16.62 -2.59 10.09
CA LEU A 197 -16.49 -1.15 9.93
C LEU A 197 -16.12 -0.81 8.49
N PHE A 198 -16.93 0.04 7.85
CA PHE A 198 -16.58 0.62 6.55
C PHE A 198 -15.75 1.89 6.73
N VAL A 199 -14.64 1.96 6.02
CA VAL A 199 -13.92 3.22 5.84
C VAL A 199 -14.75 4.12 4.92
N GLY A 200 -15.29 5.20 5.48
CA GLY A 200 -16.32 6.04 4.87
C GLY A 200 -17.71 5.74 5.43
N LYS A 201 -18.72 5.86 4.57
CA LYS A 201 -20.12 5.67 4.93
C LYS A 201 -20.56 4.22 4.70
N ALA A 202 -21.26 3.64 5.67
CA ALA A 202 -22.00 2.37 5.55
C ALA A 202 -23.47 2.62 5.25
N PRO A 203 -24.23 1.60 4.77
CA PRO A 203 -25.68 1.74 4.58
C PRO A 203 -26.38 1.90 5.93
N GLU A 204 -27.35 2.78 6.01
CA GLU A 204 -28.17 2.96 7.21
C GLU A 204 -28.93 1.68 7.57
N GLY A 205 -29.07 1.39 8.86
CA GLY A 205 -29.77 0.22 9.36
C GLY A 205 -29.12 -1.14 9.04
N SER A 206 -27.92 -1.15 8.46
CA SER A 206 -27.24 -2.39 8.05
C SER A 206 -26.54 -3.13 9.19
N GLY A 207 -26.36 -2.51 10.35
CA GLY A 207 -25.50 -3.02 11.44
C GLY A 207 -24.00 -2.88 11.16
N ILE A 208 -23.61 -2.27 10.02
CA ILE A 208 -22.23 -1.99 9.68
C ILE A 208 -21.84 -0.62 10.24
N HIS A 209 -20.73 -0.56 10.99
CA HIS A 209 -20.21 0.70 11.51
C HIS A 209 -19.60 1.57 10.39
N SER A 210 -19.58 2.88 10.58
CA SER A 210 -19.01 3.86 9.65
C SER A 210 -17.87 4.62 10.32
N SER A 211 -16.74 4.78 9.66
CA SER A 211 -15.68 5.65 10.17
C SER A 211 -15.94 7.14 9.94
N GLY A 212 -16.83 7.49 8.99
CA GLY A 212 -16.90 8.84 8.45
C GLY A 212 -15.67 9.22 7.62
N GLU A 213 -15.47 10.53 7.43
CA GLU A 213 -14.28 11.06 6.77
C GLU A 213 -13.08 11.02 7.70
N LEU A 214 -11.95 10.58 7.20
CA LEU A 214 -10.71 10.44 7.95
C LEU A 214 -9.58 11.21 7.30
N THR A 215 -8.75 11.84 8.10
CA THR A 215 -7.41 12.25 7.68
C THR A 215 -6.55 11.03 7.38
N LEU A 216 -5.45 11.21 6.67
CA LEU A 216 -4.52 10.11 6.38
C LEU A 216 -3.92 9.53 7.67
N GLU A 217 -3.66 10.36 8.66
CA GLU A 217 -3.13 9.97 9.97
C GLU A 217 -4.13 9.07 10.73
N GLU A 218 -5.41 9.47 10.74
CA GLU A 218 -6.49 8.69 11.37
C GLU A 218 -6.74 7.38 10.63
N LEU A 219 -6.68 7.40 9.30
CA LEU A 219 -6.81 6.19 8.49
C LEU A 219 -5.71 5.17 8.82
N VAL A 220 -4.44 5.60 8.90
CA VAL A 220 -3.32 4.72 9.29
C VAL A 220 -3.57 4.10 10.66
N ALA A 221 -4.00 4.89 11.62
CA ALA A 221 -4.25 4.42 12.98
C ALA A 221 -5.47 3.49 13.07
N LEU A 222 -6.57 3.84 12.38
CA LEU A 222 -7.76 3.01 12.35
C LEU A 222 -7.49 1.64 11.72
N LEU A 223 -6.76 1.61 10.60
CA LEU A 223 -6.42 0.34 9.94
C LEU A 223 -5.56 -0.55 10.84
N ALA A 224 -4.68 0.04 11.67
CA ALA A 224 -3.86 -0.73 12.62
C ALA A 224 -4.69 -1.44 13.72
N LEU A 225 -5.92 -1.00 13.95
CA LEU A 225 -6.85 -1.60 14.91
C LEU A 225 -7.72 -2.73 14.31
N GLY A 226 -7.65 -2.96 12.99
CA GLY A 226 -8.40 -4.04 12.34
C GLY A 226 -7.78 -5.42 12.59
N ASP A 227 -8.62 -6.42 12.78
CA ASP A 227 -8.21 -7.83 12.80
C ASP A 227 -8.08 -8.38 11.38
N ILE A 228 -8.90 -7.85 10.45
CA ILE A 228 -8.86 -8.11 9.01
C ILE A 228 -9.12 -6.79 8.26
N PHE A 229 -8.46 -6.62 7.11
CA PHE A 229 -8.77 -5.58 6.14
C PHE A 229 -9.14 -6.20 4.78
N VAL A 230 -10.21 -5.70 4.17
CA VAL A 230 -10.57 -6.03 2.78
C VAL A 230 -10.86 -4.75 1.99
N GLY A 231 -10.35 -4.67 0.77
CA GLY A 231 -10.60 -3.51 -0.08
C GLY A 231 -10.24 -3.72 -1.54
N ASN A 232 -10.53 -2.71 -2.36
CA ASN A 232 -10.07 -2.65 -3.74
C ASN A 232 -8.55 -2.44 -3.82
N ASP A 233 -7.95 -2.64 -4.99
CA ASP A 233 -6.58 -2.24 -5.32
C ASP A 233 -6.41 -0.71 -5.17
N SER A 234 -6.09 -0.27 -3.96
CA SER A 234 -6.05 1.14 -3.55
C SER A 234 -5.07 1.39 -2.40
N GLY A 235 -4.79 2.67 -2.11
CA GLY A 235 -3.84 3.06 -1.07
C GLY A 235 -4.08 2.44 0.31
N PRO A 236 -5.31 2.40 0.83
CA PRO A 236 -5.62 1.77 2.13
C PRO A 236 -5.21 0.30 2.24
N ALA A 237 -5.29 -0.49 1.15
CA ALA A 237 -4.81 -1.87 1.17
C ALA A 237 -3.28 -1.97 1.39
N HIS A 238 -2.51 -1.05 0.81
CA HIS A 238 -1.07 -0.97 1.07
C HIS A 238 -0.77 -0.56 2.51
N ILE A 239 -1.54 0.38 3.07
CA ILE A 239 -1.41 0.82 4.47
C ILE A 239 -1.67 -0.36 5.40
N ALA A 240 -2.79 -1.08 5.26
CA ALA A 240 -3.15 -2.22 6.08
C ALA A 240 -2.07 -3.32 6.04
N ALA A 241 -1.57 -3.66 4.84
CA ALA A 241 -0.50 -4.63 4.67
C ALA A 241 0.81 -4.21 5.36
N ALA A 242 1.19 -2.91 5.26
CA ALA A 242 2.38 -2.36 5.90
C ALA A 242 2.27 -2.25 7.43
N LEU A 243 1.05 -2.30 7.97
CA LEU A 243 0.75 -2.39 9.40
C LEU A 243 0.68 -3.85 9.90
N SER A 244 0.98 -4.83 9.04
CA SER A 244 0.86 -6.27 9.32
C SER A 244 -0.56 -6.71 9.71
N VAL A 245 -1.57 -6.00 9.23
CA VAL A 245 -2.97 -6.40 9.32
C VAL A 245 -3.24 -7.46 8.25
N PRO A 246 -3.91 -8.59 8.57
CA PRO A 246 -4.40 -9.52 7.57
C PRO A 246 -5.19 -8.79 6.49
N THR A 247 -4.70 -8.82 5.24
CA THR A 247 -5.19 -7.94 4.19
C THR A 247 -5.55 -8.74 2.95
N VAL A 248 -6.77 -8.54 2.43
CA VAL A 248 -7.16 -9.06 1.12
C VAL A 248 -7.52 -7.91 0.18
N THR A 249 -6.88 -7.92 -0.99
CA THR A 249 -7.07 -6.92 -2.04
C THR A 249 -7.79 -7.52 -3.23
N VAL A 250 -8.87 -6.88 -3.66
CA VAL A 250 -9.62 -7.29 -4.85
C VAL A 250 -9.09 -6.56 -6.09
N PHE A 251 -8.59 -7.34 -7.05
CA PHE A 251 -8.10 -6.84 -8.34
C PHE A 251 -9.09 -7.14 -9.45
N GLY A 252 -9.28 -6.17 -10.36
CA GLY A 252 -10.13 -6.31 -11.53
C GLY A 252 -9.41 -5.90 -12.82
N PRO A 253 -9.48 -4.61 -13.24
CA PRO A 253 -8.86 -4.11 -14.48
C PRO A 253 -7.33 -4.01 -14.40
N THR A 254 -6.79 -3.95 -13.19
CA THR A 254 -5.37 -4.08 -12.85
C THR A 254 -5.07 -5.54 -12.49
N HIS A 255 -3.79 -5.90 -12.45
CA HIS A 255 -3.39 -7.29 -12.22
C HIS A 255 -2.14 -7.35 -11.33
N PRO A 256 -2.01 -8.37 -10.48
CA PRO A 256 -0.80 -8.57 -9.65
C PRO A 256 0.52 -8.53 -10.43
N ALA A 257 0.54 -9.01 -11.66
CA ALA A 257 1.72 -8.96 -12.55
C ALA A 257 2.23 -7.54 -12.89
N LEU A 258 1.44 -6.49 -12.63
CA LEU A 258 1.89 -5.11 -12.76
C LEU A 258 2.85 -4.67 -11.64
N GLY A 259 2.98 -5.46 -10.57
CA GLY A 259 3.95 -5.26 -9.51
C GLY A 259 3.50 -4.36 -8.36
N PHE A 260 2.25 -3.92 -8.36
CA PHE A 260 1.69 -3.02 -7.34
C PHE A 260 0.79 -3.74 -6.33
N VAL A 261 1.14 -4.95 -5.97
CA VAL A 261 0.44 -5.70 -4.93
C VAL A 261 0.78 -5.10 -3.57
N PRO A 262 -0.18 -4.95 -2.64
CA PRO A 262 0.14 -4.68 -1.26
C PRO A 262 1.06 -5.76 -0.69
N MET A 263 2.18 -5.34 -0.10
CA MET A 263 3.20 -6.24 0.44
C MET A 263 3.17 -6.23 1.96
N GLY A 264 2.98 -7.38 2.55
CA GLY A 264 2.94 -7.59 4.00
C GLY A 264 3.00 -9.07 4.34
N LYS A 265 3.37 -9.42 5.57
CA LYS A 265 3.48 -10.83 6.01
C LYS A 265 2.15 -11.59 5.83
N TYR A 266 1.03 -10.89 6.05
CA TYR A 266 -0.33 -11.44 5.98
C TYR A 266 -1.16 -10.78 4.87
N ALA A 267 -0.51 -10.37 3.78
CA ALA A 267 -1.19 -9.82 2.62
C ALA A 267 -1.52 -10.91 1.60
N SER A 268 -2.72 -10.82 1.04
CA SER A 268 -3.20 -11.69 -0.04
C SER A 268 -4.06 -10.88 -1.00
N TYR A 269 -4.43 -11.49 -2.11
CA TYR A 269 -5.30 -10.86 -3.10
C TYR A 269 -6.19 -11.87 -3.81
N VAL A 270 -7.27 -11.36 -4.39
CA VAL A 270 -8.18 -12.11 -5.25
C VAL A 270 -8.25 -11.40 -6.61
N TYR A 271 -8.16 -12.15 -7.69
CA TYR A 271 -8.30 -11.66 -9.06
C TYR A 271 -8.88 -12.75 -9.97
N SER A 272 -9.40 -12.34 -11.11
CA SER A 272 -9.86 -13.25 -12.15
C SER A 272 -8.82 -13.30 -13.28
N ASP A 273 -8.32 -14.50 -13.61
CA ASP A 273 -7.39 -14.68 -14.73
C ASP A 273 -8.16 -14.76 -16.06
N ILE A 274 -8.60 -13.61 -16.54
CA ILE A 274 -9.28 -13.50 -17.82
C ILE A 274 -8.40 -12.78 -18.85
N LYS A 275 -8.68 -13.07 -20.14
CA LYS A 275 -7.87 -12.55 -21.26
C LYS A 275 -7.79 -11.02 -21.30
N CYS A 276 -8.85 -10.32 -20.89
CA CYS A 276 -8.87 -8.85 -20.91
C CYS A 276 -8.25 -8.19 -19.67
N SER A 277 -7.76 -8.94 -18.67
CA SER A 277 -7.03 -8.40 -17.51
C SER A 277 -5.54 -8.74 -17.60
N PRO A 278 -4.63 -7.74 -17.35
CA PRO A 278 -4.91 -6.33 -17.11
C PRO A 278 -5.33 -5.56 -18.37
N CYS A 279 -6.31 -4.67 -18.25
CA CYS A 279 -6.72 -3.77 -19.34
C CYS A 279 -6.40 -2.29 -19.03
N SER A 280 -5.92 -1.99 -17.85
CA SER A 280 -5.49 -0.65 -17.43
C SER A 280 -4.30 -0.75 -16.49
N LEU A 281 -3.39 0.23 -16.56
CA LEU A 281 -2.26 0.36 -15.62
C LEU A 281 -2.71 0.82 -14.24
N HIS A 282 -3.70 1.71 -14.19
CA HIS A 282 -4.13 2.38 -12.95
C HIS A 282 -5.64 2.30 -12.71
N GLY A 283 -6.42 1.67 -13.57
CA GLY A 283 -7.89 1.63 -13.50
C GLY A 283 -8.57 2.81 -14.17
N GLU A 284 -7.86 3.51 -15.06
CA GLU A 284 -8.37 4.62 -15.86
C GLU A 284 -9.18 4.12 -17.07
N GLY A 285 -10.05 5.00 -17.59
CA GLY A 285 -10.84 4.73 -18.80
C GLY A 285 -12.19 4.06 -18.51
N ARG A 286 -12.72 3.34 -19.50
CA ARG A 286 -13.99 2.62 -19.44
C ARG A 286 -13.81 1.15 -19.78
N CYS A 287 -14.66 0.29 -19.24
CA CYS A 287 -14.69 -1.11 -19.61
C CYS A 287 -15.18 -1.25 -21.07
N LYS A 288 -14.61 -2.21 -21.79
CA LYS A 288 -15.04 -2.54 -23.17
C LYS A 288 -16.37 -3.29 -23.20
N PHE A 289 -16.79 -3.86 -22.07
CA PHE A 289 -18.01 -4.64 -21.90
C PHE A 289 -18.98 -3.87 -21.03
N GLU A 290 -20.27 -4.11 -21.17
CA GLU A 290 -21.31 -3.54 -20.30
C GLU A 290 -21.10 -3.98 -18.84
N VAL A 291 -20.80 -5.27 -18.65
CA VAL A 291 -20.47 -5.84 -17.34
C VAL A 291 -18.96 -6.07 -17.23
N ARG A 292 -18.39 -5.73 -16.08
CA ARG A 292 -16.97 -5.90 -15.81
C ARG A 292 -16.63 -7.36 -15.50
N LYS A 293 -16.39 -8.14 -16.57
CA LYS A 293 -16.10 -9.58 -16.50
C LYS A 293 -15.00 -9.96 -15.51
N CYS A 294 -14.04 -9.05 -15.26
CA CYS A 294 -12.95 -9.27 -14.29
C CYS A 294 -13.43 -9.38 -12.84
N PHE A 295 -14.67 -9.04 -12.56
CA PHE A 295 -15.25 -9.17 -11.21
C PHE A 295 -16.35 -10.24 -11.13
N GLU A 296 -16.82 -10.80 -12.25
CA GLU A 296 -17.93 -11.76 -12.25
C GLU A 296 -17.65 -13.02 -11.43
N SER A 297 -16.41 -13.54 -11.50
CA SER A 297 -16.01 -14.73 -10.75
C SER A 297 -15.55 -14.44 -9.33
N ILE A 298 -15.44 -13.16 -8.94
CA ILE A 298 -15.00 -12.76 -7.62
C ILE A 298 -16.24 -12.57 -6.74
N THR A 299 -16.67 -13.66 -6.08
CA THR A 299 -17.82 -13.63 -5.18
C THR A 299 -17.43 -13.12 -3.79
N PRO A 300 -18.38 -12.57 -3.00
CA PRO A 300 -18.16 -12.23 -1.60
C PRO A 300 -17.66 -13.42 -0.77
N ASP A 301 -18.19 -14.63 -1.01
CA ASP A 301 -17.76 -15.85 -0.32
C ASP A 301 -16.28 -16.16 -0.57
N LEU A 302 -15.83 -16.12 -1.83
CA LEU A 302 -14.42 -16.32 -2.18
C LEU A 302 -13.49 -15.30 -1.47
N VAL A 303 -13.93 -14.04 -1.41
CA VAL A 303 -13.16 -12.99 -0.72
C VAL A 303 -13.14 -13.22 0.78
N PHE A 304 -14.25 -13.66 1.37
CA PHE A 304 -14.36 -14.02 2.79
C PHE A 304 -13.43 -15.20 3.13
N GLU A 305 -13.49 -16.30 2.38
CA GLU A 305 -12.61 -17.47 2.57
C GLU A 305 -11.13 -17.06 2.57
N ARG A 306 -10.74 -16.24 1.59
CA ARG A 306 -9.37 -15.72 1.51
C ARG A 306 -9.00 -14.85 2.72
N ALA A 307 -9.94 -14.05 3.21
CA ALA A 307 -9.73 -13.18 4.36
C ALA A 307 -9.57 -13.99 5.66
N VAL A 308 -10.39 -14.99 5.87
CA VAL A 308 -10.27 -15.90 7.02
C VAL A 308 -8.98 -16.71 6.99
N ASP A 309 -8.53 -17.14 5.80
CA ASP A 309 -7.25 -17.84 5.66
C ASP A 309 -6.07 -16.99 6.16
N VAL A 310 -5.95 -15.72 5.71
CA VAL A 310 -4.86 -14.86 6.16
C VAL A 310 -4.98 -14.44 7.63
N TYR A 311 -6.21 -14.30 8.14
CA TYR A 311 -6.47 -14.03 9.55
C TYR A 311 -6.02 -15.19 10.45
N ASN A 312 -6.38 -16.42 10.09
CA ASN A 312 -6.00 -17.61 10.84
C ASN A 312 -4.49 -17.85 10.82
N ARG A 313 -3.82 -17.58 9.69
CA ARG A 313 -2.35 -17.64 9.62
C ARG A 313 -1.69 -16.69 10.61
N LYS A 314 -2.20 -15.46 10.73
CA LYS A 314 -1.68 -14.50 11.72
C LYS A 314 -1.88 -15.00 13.14
N LYS A 315 -3.09 -15.47 13.47
CA LYS A 315 -3.39 -16.03 14.80
C LYS A 315 -2.46 -17.18 15.16
N TYR A 316 -2.28 -18.12 14.24
CA TYR A 316 -1.38 -19.25 14.45
C TYR A 316 0.05 -18.80 14.74
N ASP A 317 0.58 -17.82 13.98
CA ASP A 317 1.91 -17.27 14.21
C ASP A 317 2.04 -16.57 15.57
N GLU A 318 1.00 -15.84 16.00
CA GLU A 318 0.98 -15.15 17.29
C GLU A 318 0.90 -16.13 18.48
N GLU A 319 0.14 -17.22 18.36
CA GLU A 319 0.05 -18.28 19.36
C GLU A 319 1.37 -19.05 19.47
N SER A 320 1.97 -19.42 18.34
CA SER A 320 3.25 -20.12 18.28
C SER A 320 4.38 -19.28 18.89
N ALA A 321 4.37 -17.97 18.70
CA ALA A 321 5.36 -17.07 19.28
C ALA A 321 5.21 -16.86 20.80
N LYS A 322 4.05 -17.15 21.40
CA LYS A 322 3.83 -17.09 22.85
C LYS A 322 4.28 -18.37 23.56
N THR A 323 4.41 -19.47 22.83
CA THR A 323 4.79 -20.79 23.34
C THR A 323 6.27 -21.13 23.16
N SER A 324 7.02 -20.27 22.44
CA SER A 324 8.48 -20.34 22.21
C SER A 324 9.22 -19.39 23.13
#